data_45c419f97e28ade70217763629c8fe6d
#
_entry.id   45c419f97e28ade70217763629c8fe6d
#
_cell.length_a   1.000
_cell.length_b   1.000
_cell.length_c   1.000
_cell.angle_alpha   90.00
_cell.angle_beta   90.00
_cell.angle_gamma   90.00
#
_symmetry.space_group_name_H-M   'P 1'
#
loop_
_entity.id
_entity.type
_entity.pdbx_description
1 polymer ?
#
loop_
_entity_poly.entity_id
_entity_poly.type
_entity_poly.pdbx_seq_one_letter_code
_entity_poly.pdbx_strand_id
1 'polypeptide(L)'
;MARIDFGDMNTAAMGEAPAADTFYELGLMYSIGRSVPVDYVTAHKWFNLAAMRGNDDAARLRREIADQMSESEIAAAQRAARAWLKAH
;
A
#
# COMPACT_ATOMS: atom_id res chain seq x y z
N MET A 1 -1.33 -4.43 -28.88
CA MET A 1 -0.80 -4.24 -28.32
C MET A 1 -0.32 -4.46 -27.96
N ALA A 2 -0.56 -4.29 -27.91
CA ALA A 2 0.03 -4.21 -27.20
C ALA A 2 0.36 -4.27 -26.60
N ARG A 3 0.10 -3.98 -26.33
CA ARG A 3 0.55 -3.81 -25.43
C ARG A 3 0.23 -3.58 -24.62
N ILE A 4 -0.29 -3.52 -24.49
CA ILE A 4 -0.30 -3.08 -23.60
C ILE A 4 -0.18 -3.23 -22.98
N ASP A 5 -0.48 -3.20 -22.85
CA ASP A 5 -0.06 -3.08 -21.96
C ASP A 5 -0.13 -3.05 -21.02
N PHE A 6 -0.52 -3.29 -20.57
CA PHE A 6 -0.18 -2.71 -19.82
C PHE A 6 0.71 -2.31 -19.95
N GLY A 7 0.99 -2.31 -20.49
CA GLY A 7 1.96 -1.87 -20.66
C GLY A 7 2.18 -0.98 -21.30
N ASP A 8 1.60 -0.59 -21.79
CA ASP A 8 1.89 0.39 -22.01
C ASP A 8 1.27 1.14 -21.53
N MET A 9 0.60 0.82 -21.17
CA MET A 9 0.30 1.66 -20.48
C MET A 9 0.83 2.13 -19.64
N ASN A 10 0.92 2.13 -19.70
CA ASN A 10 1.58 2.68 -18.90
C ASN A 10 2.78 2.55 -19.03
N THR A 11 2.91 2.33 -20.14
CA THR A 11 4.14 2.41 -20.20
C THR A 11 4.79 3.54 -19.86
N ALA A 12 4.19 4.49 -20.18
CA ALA A 12 4.71 5.66 -19.72
C ALA A 12 4.88 5.57 -18.29
N ALA A 13 4.11 4.76 -17.78
CA ALA A 13 4.19 4.55 -16.37
C ALA A 13 5.36 3.72 -15.95
N MET A 14 6.08 3.21 -16.88
CA MET A 14 7.26 2.42 -16.54
C MET A 14 8.25 3.28 -15.82
N GLY A 15 8.69 2.82 -14.67
CA GLY A 15 9.65 3.55 -13.87
C GLY A 15 9.04 4.56 -12.94
N GLU A 16 7.75 4.83 -13.07
CA GLU A 16 7.09 5.73 -12.16
C GLU A 16 6.65 5.00 -10.90
N ALA A 17 6.51 5.73 -9.82
CA ALA A 17 6.01 5.12 -8.60
C ALA A 17 4.58 4.64 -8.82
N PRO A 18 4.18 3.53 -8.18
CA PRO A 18 2.81 3.07 -8.27
C PRO A 18 1.82 4.14 -7.82
N ALA A 19 0.65 4.13 -8.42
CA ALA A 19 -0.40 5.06 -8.06
C ALA A 19 -0.99 4.73 -6.69
N ALA A 20 -1.67 5.71 -6.11
CA ALA A 20 -2.33 5.52 -4.82
C ALA A 20 -3.25 4.31 -4.82
N ASP A 21 -3.95 4.06 -5.92
CA ASP A 21 -4.88 2.93 -6.00
C ASP A 21 -4.17 1.60 -5.93
N THR A 22 -2.96 1.49 -6.47
CA THR A 22 -2.18 0.26 -6.38
C THR A 22 -1.80 -0.03 -4.93
N PHE A 23 -1.36 0.98 -4.21
CA PHE A 23 -1.04 0.82 -2.79
C PHE A 23 -2.29 0.43 -1.99
N TYR A 24 -3.43 1.05 -2.31
CA TYR A 24 -4.68 0.78 -1.63
C TYR A 24 -5.09 -0.69 -1.81
N GLU A 25 -4.99 -1.20 -3.05
CA GLU A 25 -5.32 -2.59 -3.33
C GLU A 25 -4.41 -3.55 -2.57
N LEU A 26 -3.12 -3.24 -2.48
CA LEU A 26 -2.21 -4.06 -1.69
C LEU A 26 -2.58 -4.04 -0.22
N GLY A 27 -2.96 -2.89 0.30
CA GLY A 27 -3.43 -2.79 1.67
C GLY A 27 -4.64 -3.67 1.92
N LEU A 28 -5.60 -3.64 0.98
CA LEU A 28 -6.79 -4.47 1.10
C LEU A 28 -6.43 -5.95 1.08
N MET A 29 -5.55 -6.39 0.18
CA MET A 29 -5.14 -7.78 0.13
C MET A 29 -4.67 -8.29 1.48
N TYR A 30 -3.76 -7.54 2.10
CA TYR A 30 -3.18 -7.99 3.37
C TYR A 30 -4.10 -7.80 4.56
N SER A 31 -5.04 -6.84 4.49
CA SER A 31 -5.95 -6.61 5.63
C SER A 31 -7.08 -7.64 5.67
N ILE A 32 -7.51 -8.14 4.50
CA ILE A 32 -8.58 -9.12 4.45
C ILE A 32 -8.10 -10.54 4.14
N GLY A 33 -6.82 -10.68 3.82
CA GLY A 33 -6.27 -12.02 3.57
C GLY A 33 -6.59 -12.57 2.20
N ARG A 34 -6.75 -11.70 1.19
CA ARG A 34 -7.07 -12.15 -0.16
C ARG A 34 -5.78 -12.53 -0.88
N SER A 35 -5.65 -13.82 -1.18
CA SER A 35 -4.48 -14.40 -1.87
C SER A 35 -3.21 -14.44 -1.03
N VAL A 36 -3.24 -13.89 0.17
CA VAL A 36 -2.10 -13.90 1.10
C VAL A 36 -2.66 -14.00 2.51
N PRO A 37 -1.88 -14.46 3.48
CA PRO A 37 -2.34 -14.43 4.88
C PRO A 37 -2.53 -12.98 5.35
N VAL A 38 -3.47 -12.78 6.26
CA VAL A 38 -3.69 -11.46 6.87
C VAL A 38 -2.40 -11.01 7.54
N ASP A 39 -2.03 -9.76 7.29
CA ASP A 39 -0.81 -9.18 7.87
C ASP A 39 -1.06 -7.68 8.01
N TYR A 40 -1.45 -7.25 9.22
CA TYR A 40 -1.80 -5.86 9.44
C TYR A 40 -0.62 -4.91 9.37
N VAL A 41 0.59 -5.37 9.71
CA VAL A 41 1.79 -4.53 9.57
C VAL A 41 1.99 -4.18 8.10
N THR A 42 1.92 -5.19 7.23
CA THR A 42 2.08 -4.97 5.79
C THR A 42 0.92 -4.15 5.22
N ALA A 43 -0.32 -4.44 5.66
CA ALA A 43 -1.48 -3.68 5.20
C ALA A 43 -1.36 -2.21 5.59
N HIS A 44 -0.97 -1.94 6.84
CA HIS A 44 -0.81 -0.58 7.33
C HIS A 44 0.25 0.17 6.51
N LYS A 45 1.36 -0.50 6.19
CA LYS A 45 2.40 0.08 5.34
C LYS A 45 1.82 0.56 4.01
N TRP A 46 1.07 -0.32 3.32
CA TRP A 46 0.53 0.02 2.02
C TRP A 46 -0.55 1.10 2.09
N PHE A 47 -1.43 1.02 3.11
CA PHE A 47 -2.43 2.07 3.31
C PHE A 47 -1.77 3.42 3.61
N ASN A 48 -0.68 3.40 4.37
CA ASN A 48 0.04 4.63 4.67
C ASN A 48 0.59 5.26 3.40
N LEU A 49 1.19 4.45 2.52
CA LEU A 49 1.72 4.95 1.26
C LEU A 49 0.60 5.47 0.35
N ALA A 50 -0.54 4.78 0.33
CA ALA A 50 -1.69 5.24 -0.44
C ALA A 50 -2.22 6.57 0.08
N ALA A 51 -2.32 6.69 1.40
CA ALA A 51 -2.80 7.93 2.02
C ALA A 51 -1.90 9.11 1.70
N MET A 52 -0.59 8.87 1.69
CA MET A 52 0.38 9.90 1.34
C MET A 52 0.22 10.39 -0.10
N ARG A 53 -0.39 9.58 -0.94
CA ARG A 53 -0.67 9.93 -2.33
C ARG A 53 -2.10 10.41 -2.54
N GLY A 54 -2.82 10.68 -1.45
CA GLY A 54 -4.14 11.30 -1.51
C GLY A 54 -5.33 10.36 -1.46
N ASN A 55 -5.12 9.09 -1.15
CA ASN A 55 -6.25 8.16 -1.03
C ASN A 55 -6.85 8.26 0.37
N ASP A 56 -8.02 8.90 0.48
CA ASP A 56 -8.66 9.12 1.78
C ASP A 56 -9.22 7.84 2.38
N ASP A 57 -9.67 6.92 1.54
CA ASP A 57 -10.15 5.63 2.05
C ASP A 57 -9.02 4.85 2.70
N ALA A 58 -7.81 4.93 2.13
CA ALA A 58 -6.65 4.27 2.71
C ALA A 58 -6.33 4.84 4.09
N ALA A 59 -6.43 6.17 4.23
CA ALA A 59 -6.18 6.80 5.53
C ALA A 59 -7.19 6.31 6.57
N ARG A 60 -8.45 6.19 6.19
CA ARG A 60 -9.49 5.69 7.09
C ARG A 60 -9.24 4.24 7.47
N LEU A 61 -8.94 3.39 6.50
CA LEU A 61 -8.71 1.98 6.77
C LEU A 61 -7.43 1.76 7.58
N ARG A 62 -6.42 2.58 7.36
CA ARG A 62 -5.20 2.52 8.18
C ARG A 62 -5.54 2.74 9.65
N ARG A 63 -6.38 3.73 9.94
CA ARG A 63 -6.79 3.98 11.32
C ARG A 63 -7.60 2.83 11.89
N GLU A 64 -8.46 2.23 11.07
CA GLU A 64 -9.29 1.12 11.55
C GLU A 64 -8.45 -0.09 11.93
N ILE A 65 -7.46 -0.45 11.09
CA ILE A 65 -6.64 -1.61 11.45
C ILE A 65 -5.68 -1.27 12.58
N ALA A 66 -5.26 -0.01 12.69
CA ALA A 66 -4.36 0.39 13.77
C ALA A 66 -5.00 0.16 15.14
N ASP A 67 -6.33 0.24 15.22
CA ASP A 67 -7.03 -0.02 16.48
C ASP A 67 -6.87 -1.46 16.96
N GLN A 68 -6.48 -2.36 16.07
CA GLN A 68 -6.26 -3.76 16.38
C GLN A 68 -4.78 -4.12 16.45
N MET A 69 -3.91 -3.14 16.33
CA MET A 69 -2.47 -3.36 16.30
C MET A 69 -1.83 -2.83 17.59
N SER A 70 -0.73 -3.42 17.98
CA SER A 70 0.06 -2.87 19.09
C SER A 70 0.84 -1.65 18.61
N GLU A 71 1.32 -0.84 19.56
CA GLU A 71 2.14 0.31 19.21
C GLU A 71 3.41 -0.10 18.49
N SER A 72 4.01 -1.23 18.87
CA SER A 72 5.22 -1.70 18.21
C SER A 72 4.94 -2.15 16.79
N GLU A 73 3.76 -2.73 16.54
CA GLU A 73 3.37 -3.11 15.19
C GLU A 73 3.13 -1.89 14.31
N ILE A 74 2.47 -0.87 14.86
CA ILE A 74 2.26 0.37 14.11
C ILE A 74 3.61 1.01 13.78
N ALA A 75 4.53 1.06 14.75
CA ALA A 75 5.85 1.60 14.51
C ALA A 75 6.60 0.82 13.43
N ALA A 76 6.47 -0.51 13.45
CA ALA A 76 7.10 -1.35 12.43
C ALA A 76 6.53 -1.03 11.04
N ALA A 77 5.22 -0.84 10.95
CA ALA A 77 4.59 -0.51 9.67
C ALA A 77 5.06 0.85 9.16
N GLN A 78 5.20 1.81 10.06
CA GLN A 78 5.68 3.15 9.69
C GLN A 78 7.13 3.09 9.20
N ARG A 79 7.97 2.31 9.87
CA ARG A 79 9.35 2.13 9.43
C ARG A 79 9.41 1.46 8.07
N ALA A 80 8.56 0.47 7.85
CA ALA A 80 8.52 -0.24 6.56
C ALA A 80 8.09 0.70 5.43
N ALA A 81 7.14 1.59 5.68
CA ALA A 81 6.73 2.57 4.68
C ALA A 81 7.87 3.53 4.35
N ARG A 82 8.58 4.00 5.37
CA ARG A 82 9.72 4.89 5.14
C ARG A 82 10.83 4.19 4.38
N ALA A 83 11.08 2.92 4.72
CA ALA A 83 12.11 2.14 4.02
C ALA A 83 11.76 1.98 2.54
N TRP A 84 10.48 1.74 2.26
CA TRP A 84 10.02 1.61 0.88
C TRP A 84 10.26 2.91 0.11
N LEU A 85 9.93 4.05 0.72
CA LEU A 85 10.13 5.35 0.07
C LEU A 85 11.61 5.63 -0.22
N LYS A 86 12.50 5.21 0.68
CA LYS A 86 13.93 5.40 0.46
C LYS A 86 14.47 4.53 -0.66
N ALA A 87 13.86 3.38 -0.88
CA ALA A 87 14.31 2.44 -1.92
C ALA A 87 13.72 2.76 -3.29
N HIS A 88 12.68 3.52 -3.33
CA HIS A 88 11.95 3.82 -4.56
C HIS A 88 11.79 5.31 -4.75
#